data_f6e167679afb8b4568c1602584efb30b
#
_entry.id   f6e167679afb8b4568c1602584efb30b
#
_cell.length_a   1.000
_cell.length_b   1.000
_cell.length_c   1.000
_cell.angle_alpha   90.00
_cell.angle_beta   90.00
_cell.angle_gamma   90.00
#
_symmetry.space_group_name_H-M   'P 1'
#
loop_
_entity.id
_entity.type
_entity.pdbx_description
1 polymer ?
#
loop_
_entity_poly.entity_id
_entity_poly.type
_entity_poly.pdbx_seq_one_letter_code
_entity_poly.pdbx_strand_id
1 'polypeptide(L)'
;MCTQIIIYFFINNIYKKHRTLLISIFIFFVFFIFLLSSKAGIIAIVILILCDILIFLKRKKNFWIGSLSILCLSVLFFITLNYNQRLTILFNQLKATSINSKSIKTNEDRLLIWFNSKSIIENYPIFGVGTGDVKDKLLEVYNENDMQKAISQRYNAHNQFLETLISLGIIGLSILLAVLIIPIIIAFKKRDILLFVFILIIFINFIFESMLNTQAGVVFFAFFYSFLCFANNNKILINRRNLLY
;
A
#
# COMPACT_ATOMS: atom_id res chain seq x y z
N MET A 1 -8.56 3.12 2.42
CA MET A 1 -9.13 4.42 1.97
C MET A 1 -10.42 4.78 2.72
N CYS A 2 -11.46 3.93 2.71
CA CYS A 2 -12.74 4.23 3.41
C CYS A 2 -12.57 4.54 4.90
N THR A 3 -11.77 3.77 5.63
CA THR A 3 -11.48 4.03 7.06
C THR A 3 -10.87 5.41 7.29
N GLN A 4 -10.00 5.87 6.41
CA GLN A 4 -9.35 7.19 6.50
C GLN A 4 -10.32 8.34 6.21
N ILE A 5 -11.23 8.16 5.27
CA ILE A 5 -12.30 9.15 5.00
C ILE A 5 -13.18 9.30 6.25
N ILE A 6 -13.51 8.20 6.92
CA ILE A 6 -14.32 8.23 8.15
C ILE A 6 -13.55 8.95 9.27
N ILE A 7 -12.27 8.65 9.48
CA ILE A 7 -11.43 9.33 10.46
C ILE A 7 -11.34 10.83 10.16
N TYR A 8 -11.16 11.20 8.89
CA TYR A 8 -11.17 12.60 8.46
C TYR A 8 -12.49 13.32 8.81
N PHE A 9 -13.63 12.67 8.60
CA PHE A 9 -14.94 13.20 8.97
C PHE A 9 -15.08 13.37 10.48
N PHE A 10 -14.55 12.43 11.26
CA PHE A 10 -14.50 12.53 12.72
C PHE A 10 -13.66 13.72 13.21
N ILE A 11 -12.43 13.85 12.69
CA ILE A 11 -11.49 14.91 13.09
C ILE A 11 -12.06 16.30 12.79
N ASN A 12 -12.73 16.46 11.65
CA ASN A 12 -13.27 17.74 11.20
C ASN A 12 -14.72 17.99 11.67
N ASN A 13 -15.27 17.10 12.51
CA ASN A 13 -16.65 17.18 13.01
C ASN A 13 -17.73 17.27 11.90
N ILE A 14 -17.44 16.70 10.74
CA ILE A 14 -18.40 16.58 9.64
C ILE A 14 -19.40 15.49 10.01
N TYR A 15 -20.69 15.72 9.77
CA TYR A 15 -21.79 14.78 10.08
C TYR A 15 -21.91 14.38 11.57
N LYS A 16 -21.83 15.35 12.49
CA LYS A 16 -22.00 15.10 13.94
C LYS A 16 -23.27 14.29 14.28
N LYS A 17 -24.37 14.50 13.58
CA LYS A 17 -25.65 13.80 13.76
C LYS A 17 -25.58 12.30 13.45
N HIS A 18 -24.65 11.88 12.58
CA HIS A 18 -24.52 10.49 12.13
C HIS A 18 -23.26 9.79 12.71
N ARG A 19 -22.84 10.22 13.88
CA ARG A 19 -21.59 9.73 14.51
C ARG A 19 -21.61 8.23 14.80
N THR A 20 -22.74 7.72 15.27
CA THR A 20 -22.93 6.28 15.54
C THR A 20 -22.84 5.46 14.25
N LEU A 21 -23.48 5.92 13.17
CA LEU A 21 -23.39 5.29 11.85
C LEU A 21 -21.96 5.25 11.34
N LEU A 22 -21.21 6.36 11.45
CA LEU A 22 -19.79 6.40 11.04
C LEU A 22 -18.94 5.43 11.85
N ILE A 23 -19.18 5.29 13.16
CA ILE A 23 -18.48 4.32 14.01
C ILE A 23 -18.79 2.88 13.55
N SER A 24 -20.06 2.56 13.30
CA SER A 24 -20.46 1.22 12.83
C SER A 24 -19.82 0.87 11.50
N ILE A 25 -19.79 1.81 10.53
CA ILE A 25 -19.13 1.62 9.24
C ILE A 25 -17.61 1.45 9.42
N PHE A 26 -16.98 2.22 10.31
CA PHE A 26 -15.57 2.08 10.61
C PHE A 26 -15.24 0.69 11.15
N ILE A 27 -15.99 0.21 12.15
CA ILE A 27 -15.81 -1.12 12.74
C ILE A 27 -16.00 -2.20 11.67
N PHE A 28 -17.02 -2.06 10.81
CA PHE A 28 -17.26 -2.98 9.70
C PHE A 28 -16.06 -3.08 8.76
N PHE A 29 -15.48 -1.95 8.32
CA PHE A 29 -14.31 -1.98 7.43
C PHE A 29 -13.07 -2.56 8.10
N VAL A 30 -12.83 -2.23 9.38
CA VAL A 30 -11.69 -2.80 10.12
C VAL A 30 -11.84 -4.33 10.26
N PHE A 31 -13.03 -4.81 10.59
CA PHE A 31 -13.34 -6.23 10.66
C PHE A 31 -13.17 -6.93 9.30
N PHE A 32 -13.62 -6.30 8.22
CA PHE A 32 -13.49 -6.84 6.87
C PHE A 32 -12.03 -6.95 6.42
N ILE A 33 -11.20 -5.93 6.72
CA ILE A 33 -9.76 -5.98 6.43
C ILE A 33 -9.07 -7.11 7.22
N PHE A 34 -9.50 -7.33 8.45
CA PHE A 34 -9.04 -8.45 9.26
C PHE A 34 -9.40 -9.80 8.61
N LEU A 35 -10.64 -9.98 8.15
CA LEU A 35 -11.07 -11.21 7.48
C LEU A 35 -10.28 -11.49 6.20
N LEU A 36 -9.91 -10.47 5.43
CA LEU A 36 -9.10 -10.61 4.22
C LEU A 36 -7.68 -11.10 4.49
N SER A 37 -7.21 -11.04 5.76
CA SER A 37 -5.87 -11.51 6.19
C SER A 37 -4.72 -11.04 5.29
N SER A 38 -4.87 -9.88 4.63
CA SER A 38 -3.87 -9.32 3.72
C SER A 38 -2.72 -8.72 4.51
N LYS A 39 -1.49 -9.22 4.32
CA LYS A 39 -0.29 -8.66 4.96
C LYS A 39 -0.11 -7.18 4.64
N ALA A 40 -0.26 -6.80 3.38
CA ALA A 40 -0.19 -5.42 2.93
C ALA A 40 -1.28 -4.55 3.57
N GLY A 41 -2.51 -5.06 3.67
CA GLY A 41 -3.63 -4.37 4.31
C GLY A 41 -3.40 -4.11 5.80
N ILE A 42 -2.85 -5.08 6.53
CA ILE A 42 -2.53 -4.95 7.96
C ILE A 42 -1.41 -3.92 8.16
N ILE A 43 -0.33 -4.00 7.38
CA ILE A 43 0.78 -3.03 7.45
C ILE A 43 0.28 -1.63 7.11
N ALA A 44 -0.53 -1.48 6.07
CA ALA A 44 -1.12 -0.22 5.67
C ALA A 44 -1.96 0.40 6.80
N ILE A 45 -2.83 -0.38 7.46
CA ILE A 45 -3.62 0.10 8.60
C ILE A 45 -2.72 0.58 9.74
N VAL A 46 -1.72 -0.21 10.14
CA VAL A 46 -0.81 0.15 11.24
C VAL A 46 -0.12 1.49 10.93
N ILE A 47 0.42 1.65 9.72
CA ILE A 47 1.09 2.89 9.31
C ILE A 47 0.11 4.06 9.29
N LEU A 48 -1.11 3.87 8.77
CA LEU A 48 -2.12 4.92 8.71
C LEU A 48 -2.52 5.41 10.10
N ILE A 49 -2.64 4.52 11.04
CA ILE A 49 -2.99 4.89 12.39
C ILE A 49 -1.84 5.60 13.10
N LEU A 50 -0.60 5.18 12.88
CA LEU A 50 0.55 5.94 13.36
C LEU A 50 0.55 7.37 12.79
N CYS A 51 0.22 7.56 11.51
CA CYS A 51 0.06 8.88 10.90
C CYS A 51 -1.08 9.68 11.57
N ASP A 52 -2.23 9.06 11.81
CA ASP A 52 -3.37 9.71 12.47
C ASP A 52 -3.02 10.14 13.90
N ILE A 53 -2.31 9.30 14.64
CA ILE A 53 -1.81 9.63 15.99
C ILE A 53 -0.90 10.85 15.95
N LEU A 54 0.08 10.88 15.03
CA LEU A 54 1.00 12.01 14.91
C LEU A 54 0.28 13.32 14.57
N ILE A 55 -0.72 13.26 13.68
CA ILE A 55 -1.55 14.41 13.33
C ILE A 55 -2.38 14.88 14.52
N PHE A 56 -2.89 13.93 15.30
CA PHE A 56 -3.76 14.20 16.46
C PHE A 56 -2.97 14.80 17.63
N LEU A 57 -1.78 14.28 17.92
CA LEU A 57 -0.88 14.82 18.95
C LEU A 57 -0.51 16.29 18.67
N LYS A 58 -0.31 16.68 17.40
CA LYS A 58 -0.05 18.07 17.02
C LYS A 58 -1.24 19.01 17.25
N ARG A 59 -2.47 18.51 17.26
CA ARG A 59 -3.68 19.35 17.41
C ARG A 59 -4.16 19.55 18.83
N LYS A 60 -3.50 18.97 19.85
CA LYS A 60 -3.83 19.06 21.31
C LYS A 60 -5.30 18.83 21.68
N LYS A 61 -6.12 18.23 20.80
CA LYS A 61 -7.54 17.96 21.03
C LYS A 61 -7.78 16.47 21.26
N ASN A 62 -8.27 16.12 22.47
CA ASN A 62 -8.76 14.78 22.84
C ASN A 62 -7.73 13.63 22.80
N PHE A 63 -6.71 13.71 23.65
CA PHE A 63 -5.74 12.64 23.93
C PHE A 63 -6.39 11.25 24.12
N TRP A 64 -7.57 11.19 24.72
CA TRP A 64 -8.32 9.96 24.99
C TRP A 64 -8.75 9.20 23.73
N ILE A 65 -9.13 9.90 22.64
CA ILE A 65 -9.55 9.24 21.39
C ILE A 65 -8.33 8.63 20.68
N GLY A 66 -7.20 9.31 20.72
CA GLY A 66 -5.94 8.79 20.19
C GLY A 66 -5.47 7.55 20.95
N SER A 67 -5.53 7.57 22.29
CA SER A 67 -5.13 6.44 23.10
C SER A 67 -6.07 5.23 22.95
N LEU A 68 -7.38 5.47 22.82
CA LEU A 68 -8.36 4.39 22.58
C LEU A 68 -8.16 3.74 21.23
N SER A 69 -7.86 4.51 20.18
CA SER A 69 -7.57 3.93 18.87
C SER A 69 -6.26 3.13 18.86
N ILE A 70 -5.22 3.57 19.56
CA ILE A 70 -3.99 2.79 19.77
C ILE A 70 -4.29 1.49 20.49
N LEU A 71 -5.07 1.53 21.55
CA LEU A 71 -5.43 0.35 22.34
C LEU A 71 -6.22 -0.66 21.48
N CYS A 72 -7.25 -0.23 20.76
CA CYS A 72 -8.03 -1.10 19.88
C CYS A 72 -7.16 -1.78 18.82
N LEU A 73 -6.15 -1.08 18.33
CA LEU A 73 -5.26 -1.61 17.31
C LEU A 73 -4.21 -2.55 17.86
N SER A 74 -3.65 -2.24 19.04
CA SER A 74 -2.74 -3.17 19.71
C SER A 74 -3.45 -4.48 20.02
N VAL A 75 -4.71 -4.43 20.43
CA VAL A 75 -5.54 -5.63 20.67
C VAL A 75 -5.81 -6.38 19.35
N LEU A 76 -6.22 -5.68 18.28
CA LEU A 76 -6.42 -6.31 16.97
C LEU A 76 -5.11 -6.90 16.43
N PHE A 77 -3.99 -6.20 16.56
CA PHE A 77 -2.67 -6.69 16.17
C PHE A 77 -2.28 -7.94 16.97
N PHE A 78 -2.51 -7.96 18.29
CA PHE A 78 -2.22 -9.11 19.14
C PHE A 78 -3.10 -10.33 18.78
N ILE A 79 -4.38 -10.09 18.47
CA ILE A 79 -5.28 -11.13 17.98
C ILE A 79 -4.79 -11.67 16.63
N THR A 80 -4.37 -10.79 15.70
CA THR A 80 -3.84 -11.23 14.40
C THR A 80 -2.57 -12.05 14.51
N LEU A 81 -1.68 -11.70 15.44
CA LEU A 81 -0.45 -12.47 15.70
C LEU A 81 -0.76 -13.89 16.18
N ASN A 82 -1.71 -14.04 17.09
CA ASN A 82 -2.01 -15.33 17.70
C ASN A 82 -2.85 -16.26 16.79
N TYR A 83 -3.74 -15.69 15.97
CA TYR A 83 -4.64 -16.48 15.12
C TYR A 83 -4.19 -16.60 13.66
N ASN A 84 -3.26 -15.75 13.20
CA ASN A 84 -2.82 -15.79 11.82
C ASN A 84 -1.50 -16.55 11.70
N GLN A 85 -1.58 -17.85 11.33
CA GLN A 85 -0.40 -18.71 11.11
C GLN A 85 0.65 -18.06 10.18
N ARG A 86 0.22 -17.23 9.23
CA ARG A 86 1.13 -16.53 8.30
C ARG A 86 1.98 -15.46 8.99
N LEU A 87 1.45 -14.76 9.99
CA LEU A 87 2.21 -13.78 10.78
C LEU A 87 3.14 -14.46 11.77
N THR A 88 2.70 -15.55 12.37
CA THR A 88 3.55 -16.36 13.29
C THR A 88 4.77 -16.92 12.57
N ILE A 89 4.60 -17.39 11.32
CA ILE A 89 5.70 -17.85 10.48
C ILE A 89 6.68 -16.72 10.17
N LEU A 90 6.20 -15.50 9.84
CA LEU A 90 7.05 -14.34 9.60
C LEU A 90 7.87 -13.94 10.84
N PHE A 91 7.25 -13.90 12.02
CA PHE A 91 7.97 -13.59 13.27
C PHE A 91 9.01 -14.63 13.62
N ASN A 92 8.71 -15.91 13.40
CA ASN A 92 9.66 -16.99 13.62
C ASN A 92 10.84 -16.95 12.62
N GLN A 93 10.59 -16.52 11.38
CA GLN A 93 11.64 -16.31 10.38
C GLN A 93 12.52 -15.11 10.70
N LEU A 94 11.97 -14.01 11.19
CA LEU A 94 12.76 -12.85 11.64
C LEU A 94 13.60 -13.14 12.89
N LYS A 95 13.18 -14.09 13.74
CA LYS A 95 13.95 -14.55 14.91
C LYS A 95 15.04 -15.57 14.55
N ALA A 96 14.86 -16.31 13.47
CA ALA A 96 15.85 -17.29 13.00
C ALA A 96 16.95 -16.58 12.21
N THR A 97 17.90 -15.97 12.91
CA THR A 97 19.08 -15.26 12.35
C THR A 97 20.12 -16.18 11.71
N SER A 98 19.84 -17.45 11.48
CA SER A 98 20.70 -18.38 10.78
C SER A 98 20.00 -18.90 9.52
N ILE A 99 20.44 -18.38 8.39
CA ILE A 99 20.05 -18.81 7.06
C ILE A 99 20.59 -20.23 6.81
N ASN A 100 19.82 -21.22 7.19
CA ASN A 100 20.02 -22.58 6.71
C ASN A 100 19.10 -22.79 5.49
N SER A 101 19.69 -22.87 4.33
CA SER A 101 19.07 -22.88 3.00
C SER A 101 18.12 -24.05 2.68
N LYS A 102 17.77 -24.89 3.62
CA LYS A 102 16.91 -26.08 3.43
C LYS A 102 15.49 -26.01 4.04
N SER A 103 15.16 -24.98 4.82
CA SER A 103 13.81 -24.82 5.45
C SER A 103 12.93 -23.72 4.86
N ILE A 104 13.35 -23.15 3.75
CA ILE A 104 12.82 -21.92 3.12
C ILE A 104 11.67 -22.26 2.13
N LYS A 105 10.63 -22.96 2.55
CA LYS A 105 9.65 -23.55 1.59
C LYS A 105 8.31 -22.83 1.39
N THR A 106 7.98 -21.70 2.03
CA THR A 106 6.62 -21.13 1.87
C THR A 106 6.45 -19.62 1.76
N ASN A 107 7.45 -18.80 2.14
CA ASN A 107 7.38 -17.33 1.94
C ASN A 107 8.54 -16.78 1.07
N GLU A 108 9.39 -17.64 0.60
CA GLU A 108 10.62 -17.35 -0.11
C GLU A 108 10.41 -17.08 -1.58
N ASP A 109 9.29 -17.52 -2.13
CA ASP A 109 9.01 -17.35 -3.55
C ASP A 109 9.20 -15.88 -3.97
N ARG A 110 8.76 -14.90 -3.15
CA ARG A 110 8.90 -13.48 -3.49
C ARG A 110 10.34 -12.99 -3.47
N LEU A 111 11.11 -13.32 -2.44
CA LEU A 111 12.51 -12.92 -2.35
C LEU A 111 13.35 -13.58 -3.43
N LEU A 112 13.09 -14.85 -3.71
CA LEU A 112 13.74 -15.58 -4.80
C LEU A 112 13.36 -14.99 -6.17
N ILE A 113 12.08 -14.65 -6.38
CA ILE A 113 11.62 -13.95 -7.57
C ILE A 113 12.37 -12.63 -7.74
N TRP A 114 12.45 -11.82 -6.68
CA TRP A 114 13.12 -10.52 -6.73
C TRP A 114 14.63 -10.66 -7.02
N PHE A 115 15.27 -11.62 -6.36
CA PHE A 115 16.70 -11.88 -6.57
C PHE A 115 16.97 -12.35 -8.01
N ASN A 116 16.20 -13.30 -8.49
CA ASN A 116 16.39 -13.86 -9.82
C ASN A 116 15.97 -12.92 -10.96
N SER A 117 15.02 -12.01 -10.70
CA SER A 117 14.64 -10.96 -11.66
C SER A 117 15.76 -9.96 -11.95
N LYS A 118 16.81 -9.94 -11.12
CA LYS A 118 17.97 -9.05 -11.30
C LYS A 118 18.63 -9.28 -12.67
N SER A 119 18.77 -10.51 -13.12
CA SER A 119 19.37 -10.86 -14.41
C SER A 119 18.61 -10.23 -15.59
N ILE A 120 17.27 -10.17 -15.51
CA ILE A 120 16.46 -9.52 -16.55
C ILE A 120 16.76 -8.01 -16.60
N ILE A 121 16.83 -7.38 -15.42
CA ILE A 121 17.08 -5.93 -15.31
C ILE A 121 18.47 -5.58 -15.82
N GLU A 122 19.47 -6.40 -15.52
CA GLU A 122 20.85 -6.20 -15.99
C GLU A 122 20.98 -6.30 -17.51
N ASN A 123 20.17 -7.17 -18.13
CA ASN A 123 20.16 -7.33 -19.60
C ASN A 123 19.33 -6.23 -20.32
N TYR A 124 18.31 -5.68 -19.67
CA TYR A 124 17.37 -4.69 -20.26
C TYR A 124 17.16 -3.45 -19.37
N PRO A 125 18.22 -2.70 -18.98
CA PRO A 125 18.12 -1.70 -17.91
C PRO A 125 17.34 -0.44 -18.30
N ILE A 126 17.34 -0.02 -19.58
CA ILE A 126 16.84 1.29 -19.99
C ILE A 126 15.36 1.23 -20.35
N PHE A 127 14.97 0.35 -21.26
CA PHE A 127 13.62 0.24 -21.80
C PHE A 127 12.84 -0.97 -21.27
N GLY A 128 13.50 -1.86 -20.51
CA GLY A 128 12.92 -3.13 -20.10
C GLY A 128 12.70 -4.10 -21.26
N VAL A 129 11.92 -5.16 -20.99
CA VAL A 129 11.61 -6.22 -21.96
C VAL A 129 10.32 -5.96 -22.76
N GLY A 130 9.56 -4.92 -22.38
CA GLY A 130 8.21 -4.67 -22.89
C GLY A 130 7.13 -5.26 -22.00
N THR A 131 5.96 -4.60 -21.95
CA THR A 131 4.86 -5.00 -21.04
C THR A 131 4.26 -6.38 -21.38
N GLY A 132 4.34 -6.81 -22.64
CA GLY A 132 3.85 -8.11 -23.11
C GLY A 132 4.74 -9.27 -22.70
N ASP A 133 6.05 -9.07 -22.64
CA ASP A 133 7.05 -10.13 -22.53
C ASP A 133 7.51 -10.41 -21.09
N VAL A 134 7.07 -9.62 -20.11
CA VAL A 134 7.48 -9.76 -18.70
C VAL A 134 7.26 -11.17 -18.18
N LYS A 135 6.06 -11.73 -18.42
CA LYS A 135 5.72 -13.08 -17.93
C LYS A 135 6.60 -14.17 -18.53
N ASP A 136 6.91 -14.07 -19.80
CA ASP A 136 7.70 -15.07 -20.49
C ASP A 136 9.15 -14.99 -20.03
N LYS A 137 9.70 -13.79 -19.86
CA LYS A 137 11.04 -13.58 -19.31
C LYS A 137 11.16 -14.03 -17.85
N LEU A 138 10.16 -13.79 -17.02
CA LEU A 138 10.14 -14.32 -15.65
C LEU A 138 10.09 -15.84 -15.65
N LEU A 139 9.29 -16.47 -16.53
CA LEU A 139 9.24 -17.93 -16.65
C LEU A 139 10.57 -18.55 -17.14
N GLU A 140 11.28 -17.88 -18.07
CA GLU A 140 12.64 -18.28 -18.46
C GLU A 140 13.54 -18.35 -17.21
N VAL A 141 13.60 -17.27 -16.44
CA VAL A 141 14.43 -17.19 -15.22
C VAL A 141 13.99 -18.20 -14.14
N TYR A 142 12.68 -18.47 -14.01
CA TYR A 142 12.17 -19.48 -13.08
C TYR A 142 12.59 -20.89 -13.49
N ASN A 143 12.61 -21.20 -14.81
CA ASN A 143 13.08 -22.47 -15.33
C ASN A 143 14.58 -22.65 -15.08
N GLU A 144 15.38 -21.63 -15.34
CA GLU A 144 16.85 -21.66 -15.10
C GLU A 144 17.22 -21.89 -13.62
N ASN A 145 16.32 -21.50 -12.69
CA ASN A 145 16.55 -21.59 -11.25
C ASN A 145 15.68 -22.67 -10.57
N ASP A 146 15.10 -23.61 -11.32
CA ASP A 146 14.28 -24.72 -10.83
C ASP A 146 13.12 -24.30 -9.90
N MET A 147 12.52 -23.12 -10.13
CA MET A 147 11.45 -22.55 -9.30
C MET A 147 10.07 -23.14 -9.65
N GLN A 148 9.88 -24.44 -9.46
CA GLN A 148 8.72 -25.20 -9.92
C GLN A 148 7.36 -24.58 -9.54
N LYS A 149 7.26 -24.01 -8.34
CA LYS A 149 6.03 -23.37 -7.87
C LYS A 149 5.76 -22.05 -8.60
N ALA A 150 6.79 -21.24 -8.84
CA ALA A 150 6.65 -20.00 -9.58
C ALA A 150 6.27 -20.25 -11.05
N ILE A 151 6.80 -21.32 -11.64
CA ILE A 151 6.45 -21.79 -12.97
C ILE A 151 4.99 -22.23 -13.04
N SER A 152 4.58 -23.17 -12.16
CA SER A 152 3.22 -23.74 -12.16
C SER A 152 2.14 -22.69 -11.91
N GLN A 153 2.41 -21.69 -11.07
CA GLN A 153 1.49 -20.62 -10.74
C GLN A 153 1.65 -19.39 -11.64
N ARG A 154 2.65 -19.37 -12.53
CA ARG A 154 2.98 -18.26 -13.44
C ARG A 154 3.05 -16.93 -12.67
N TYR A 155 3.81 -16.90 -11.56
CA TYR A 155 3.91 -15.73 -10.70
C TYR A 155 4.47 -14.51 -11.44
N ASN A 156 3.92 -13.34 -11.13
CA ASN A 156 4.49 -12.04 -11.48
C ASN A 156 5.54 -11.63 -10.41
N ALA A 157 6.12 -10.44 -10.52
CA ALA A 157 7.14 -9.99 -9.58
C ALA A 157 6.62 -9.72 -8.15
N HIS A 158 5.30 -9.67 -7.92
CA HIS A 158 4.68 -9.30 -6.63
C HIS A 158 5.26 -8.02 -6.00
N ASN A 159 5.71 -7.09 -6.84
CA ASN A 159 6.22 -5.78 -6.49
C ASN A 159 6.09 -4.89 -7.72
N GLN A 160 5.29 -3.83 -7.64
CA GLN A 160 5.01 -2.97 -8.78
C GLN A 160 6.25 -2.23 -9.29
N PHE A 161 7.17 -1.85 -8.40
CA PHE A 161 8.39 -1.16 -8.82
C PHE A 161 9.29 -2.09 -9.62
N LEU A 162 9.46 -3.34 -9.16
CA LEU A 162 10.22 -4.36 -9.85
C LEU A 162 9.57 -4.74 -11.18
N GLU A 163 8.27 -4.96 -11.19
CA GLU A 163 7.50 -5.26 -12.38
C GLU A 163 7.64 -4.15 -13.45
N THR A 164 7.55 -2.88 -13.00
CA THR A 164 7.73 -1.73 -13.90
C THR A 164 9.17 -1.64 -14.40
N LEU A 165 10.15 -1.94 -13.55
CA LEU A 165 11.57 -1.94 -13.93
C LEU A 165 11.88 -3.04 -14.96
N ILE A 166 11.30 -4.23 -14.81
CA ILE A 166 11.44 -5.31 -15.78
C ILE A 166 10.76 -4.94 -17.10
N SER A 167 9.53 -4.41 -17.04
CA SER A 167 8.72 -4.15 -18.24
C SER A 167 9.17 -2.94 -19.03
N LEU A 168 9.51 -1.83 -18.38
CA LEU A 168 9.74 -0.51 -18.98
C LEU A 168 11.10 0.09 -18.61
N GLY A 169 11.94 -0.65 -17.92
CA GLY A 169 13.27 -0.22 -17.50
C GLY A 169 13.26 0.97 -16.54
N ILE A 170 14.40 1.64 -16.45
CA ILE A 170 14.59 2.80 -15.57
C ILE A 170 13.69 3.99 -15.98
N ILE A 171 13.35 4.10 -17.26
CA ILE A 171 12.44 5.15 -17.75
C ILE A 171 11.05 4.97 -17.16
N GLY A 172 10.49 3.75 -17.27
CA GLY A 172 9.18 3.44 -16.70
C GLY A 172 9.15 3.60 -15.17
N LEU A 173 10.20 3.12 -14.49
CA LEU A 173 10.34 3.29 -13.05
C LEU A 173 10.40 4.78 -12.64
N SER A 174 11.13 5.60 -13.39
CA SER A 174 11.24 7.04 -13.13
C SER A 174 9.88 7.74 -13.27
N ILE A 175 9.09 7.37 -14.28
CA ILE A 175 7.73 7.88 -14.47
C ILE A 175 6.82 7.44 -13.31
N LEU A 176 6.87 6.16 -12.92
CA LEU A 176 6.08 5.64 -11.80
C LEU A 176 6.41 6.35 -10.49
N LEU A 177 7.71 6.58 -10.23
CA LEU A 177 8.15 7.33 -9.06
C LEU A 177 7.68 8.79 -9.12
N ALA A 178 7.74 9.45 -10.27
CA ALA A 178 7.22 10.81 -10.43
C ALA A 178 5.72 10.88 -10.15
N VAL A 179 4.94 9.91 -10.63
CA VAL A 179 3.49 9.79 -10.39
C VAL A 179 3.17 9.64 -8.89
N LEU A 180 4.06 9.05 -8.09
CA LEU A 180 3.88 8.95 -6.64
C LEU A 180 4.44 10.17 -5.88
N ILE A 181 5.62 10.66 -6.25
CA ILE A 181 6.33 11.72 -5.51
C ILE A 181 5.67 13.09 -5.71
N ILE A 182 5.24 13.42 -6.93
CA ILE A 182 4.64 14.73 -7.21
C ILE A 182 3.39 14.98 -6.36
N PRO A 183 2.40 14.05 -6.27
CA PRO A 183 1.25 14.25 -5.40
C PRO A 183 1.59 14.29 -3.90
N ILE A 184 2.62 13.57 -3.46
CA ILE A 184 3.10 13.68 -2.08
C ILE A 184 3.57 15.10 -1.79
N ILE A 185 4.38 15.69 -2.66
CA ILE A 185 4.85 17.08 -2.51
C ILE A 185 3.66 18.05 -2.49
N ILE A 186 2.69 17.85 -3.39
CA ILE A 186 1.47 18.66 -3.44
C ILE A 186 0.66 18.50 -2.15
N ALA A 187 0.49 17.27 -1.66
CA ALA A 187 -0.25 16.98 -0.43
C ALA A 187 0.38 17.68 0.79
N PHE A 188 1.72 17.64 0.90
CA PHE A 188 2.43 18.37 1.97
C PHE A 188 2.26 19.89 1.86
N LYS A 189 2.44 20.47 0.67
CA LYS A 189 2.30 21.92 0.46
C LYS A 189 0.87 22.41 0.74
N LYS A 190 -0.13 21.63 0.34
CA LYS A 190 -1.56 21.98 0.51
C LYS A 190 -2.16 21.47 1.82
N ARG A 191 -1.39 20.76 2.65
CA ARG A 191 -1.86 20.08 3.87
C ARG A 191 -3.06 19.15 3.61
N ASP A 192 -3.05 18.47 2.45
CA ASP A 192 -4.10 17.53 2.06
C ASP A 192 -3.81 16.13 2.59
N ILE A 193 -4.41 15.84 3.74
CA ILE A 193 -4.21 14.56 4.44
C ILE A 193 -4.78 13.40 3.61
N LEU A 194 -5.92 13.59 2.91
CA LEU A 194 -6.54 12.49 2.16
C LEU A 194 -5.68 12.07 0.96
N LEU A 195 -5.15 13.05 0.22
CA LEU A 195 -4.24 12.77 -0.89
C LEU A 195 -2.95 12.10 -0.39
N PHE A 196 -2.36 12.62 0.68
CA PHE A 196 -1.15 12.04 1.29
C PHE A 196 -1.37 10.57 1.69
N VAL A 197 -2.45 10.29 2.43
CA VAL A 197 -2.79 8.96 2.90
C VAL A 197 -3.09 8.02 1.72
N PHE A 198 -3.78 8.48 0.70
CA PHE A 198 -4.04 7.69 -0.50
C PHE A 198 -2.73 7.23 -1.16
N ILE A 199 -1.81 8.16 -1.43
CA ILE A 199 -0.53 7.81 -2.06
C ILE A 199 0.29 6.88 -1.17
N LEU A 200 0.26 7.08 0.16
CA LEU A 200 0.94 6.18 1.10
C LEU A 200 0.38 4.75 1.04
N ILE A 201 -0.95 4.58 0.98
CA ILE A 201 -1.59 3.27 0.81
C ILE A 201 -1.14 2.62 -0.51
N ILE A 202 -1.14 3.37 -1.61
CA ILE A 202 -0.71 2.89 -2.92
C ILE A 202 0.76 2.46 -2.88
N PHE A 203 1.63 3.30 -2.30
CA PHE A 203 3.06 3.00 -2.18
C PHE A 203 3.29 1.68 -1.42
N ILE A 204 2.60 1.47 -0.28
CA ILE A 204 2.69 0.23 0.48
C ILE A 204 2.22 -0.96 -0.36
N ASN A 205 1.07 -0.83 -1.05
CA ASN A 205 0.57 -1.90 -1.90
C ASN A 205 1.54 -2.23 -3.04
N PHE A 206 2.18 -1.24 -3.65
CA PHE A 206 3.16 -1.44 -4.73
C PHE A 206 4.40 -2.20 -4.28
N ILE A 207 4.79 -2.13 -2.99
CA ILE A 207 5.90 -2.95 -2.45
C ILE A 207 5.52 -4.43 -2.43
N PHE A 208 4.24 -4.75 -2.13
CA PHE A 208 3.82 -6.12 -1.89
C PHE A 208 3.09 -6.77 -3.06
N GLU A 209 2.60 -6.00 -4.02
CA GLU A 209 1.81 -6.53 -5.15
C GLU A 209 2.07 -5.72 -6.43
N SER A 210 2.04 -6.41 -7.57
CA SER A 210 2.04 -5.79 -8.91
C SER A 210 0.61 -5.32 -9.24
N MET A 211 0.13 -4.30 -8.50
CA MET A 211 -1.26 -3.86 -8.50
C MET A 211 -1.73 -3.38 -9.87
N LEU A 212 -0.87 -2.69 -10.62
CA LEU A 212 -1.22 -2.15 -11.95
C LEU A 212 -1.26 -3.21 -13.05
N ASN A 213 -0.92 -4.47 -12.76
CA ASN A 213 -1.10 -5.58 -13.70
C ASN A 213 -2.54 -6.10 -13.72
N THR A 214 -3.40 -5.60 -12.83
CA THR A 214 -4.80 -5.99 -12.76
C THR A 214 -5.71 -4.83 -13.15
N GLN A 215 -6.78 -5.12 -13.88
CA GLN A 215 -7.77 -4.12 -14.26
C GLN A 215 -8.36 -3.41 -13.03
N ALA A 216 -8.71 -4.17 -11.98
CA ALA A 216 -9.24 -3.61 -10.74
C ALA A 216 -8.26 -2.63 -10.08
N GLY A 217 -6.96 -2.96 -10.05
CA GLY A 217 -5.92 -2.11 -9.50
C GLY A 217 -5.74 -0.81 -10.29
N VAL A 218 -5.70 -0.92 -11.62
CA VAL A 218 -5.59 0.26 -12.51
C VAL A 218 -6.79 1.18 -12.33
N VAL A 219 -8.02 0.65 -12.38
CA VAL A 219 -9.25 1.45 -12.23
C VAL A 219 -9.30 2.12 -10.86
N PHE A 220 -9.01 1.38 -9.79
CA PHE A 220 -8.96 1.94 -8.44
C PHE A 220 -7.93 3.08 -8.33
N PHE A 221 -6.71 2.83 -8.81
CA PHE A 221 -5.64 3.83 -8.77
C PHE A 221 -6.01 5.07 -9.58
N ALA A 222 -6.38 4.90 -10.85
CA ALA A 222 -6.68 6.01 -11.74
C ALA A 222 -7.85 6.85 -11.25
N PHE A 223 -8.94 6.22 -10.76
CA PHE A 223 -10.11 6.92 -10.26
C PHE A 223 -9.78 7.77 -9.02
N PHE A 224 -9.23 7.16 -7.98
CA PHE A 224 -8.95 7.90 -6.74
C PHE A 224 -7.81 8.90 -6.91
N TYR A 225 -6.81 8.58 -7.70
CA TYR A 225 -5.72 9.50 -8.02
C TYR A 225 -6.25 10.78 -8.69
N SER A 226 -7.02 10.61 -9.76
CA SER A 226 -7.61 11.73 -10.49
C SER A 226 -8.57 12.52 -9.60
N PHE A 227 -9.49 11.83 -8.91
CA PHE A 227 -10.48 12.46 -8.03
C PHE A 227 -9.82 13.32 -6.95
N LEU A 228 -8.82 12.80 -6.23
CA LEU A 228 -8.16 13.52 -5.14
C LEU A 228 -7.28 14.67 -5.66
N CYS A 229 -6.59 14.50 -6.77
CA CYS A 229 -5.80 15.56 -7.38
C CYS A 229 -6.68 16.73 -7.87
N PHE A 230 -7.83 16.43 -8.51
CA PHE A 230 -8.75 17.46 -9.02
C PHE A 230 -9.61 18.09 -7.93
N ALA A 231 -10.11 17.33 -6.95
CA ALA A 231 -10.90 17.86 -5.84
C ALA A 231 -10.16 18.96 -5.05
N ASN A 232 -8.84 18.82 -4.96
CA ASN A 232 -8.00 19.78 -4.26
C ASN A 232 -7.82 21.11 -5.05
N ASN A 233 -7.86 21.06 -6.37
CA ASN A 233 -7.78 22.28 -7.19
C ASN A 233 -9.05 23.12 -7.08
N ASN A 234 -10.22 22.51 -6.95
CA ASN A 234 -11.49 23.23 -6.83
C ASN A 234 -11.62 24.01 -5.50
N LYS A 235 -11.03 23.53 -4.40
CA LYS A 235 -10.99 24.28 -3.14
C LYS A 235 -10.26 25.64 -3.28
N ILE A 236 -9.23 25.71 -4.11
CA ILE A 236 -8.50 26.96 -4.38
C ILE A 236 -9.34 27.94 -5.18
N LEU A 237 -10.11 27.46 -6.16
CA LEU A 237 -10.97 28.29 -6.98
C LEU A 237 -12.14 28.87 -6.18
N ILE A 238 -12.72 28.07 -5.27
CA ILE A 238 -13.82 28.52 -4.38
C ILE A 238 -13.29 29.57 -3.37
N ASN A 239 -12.12 29.33 -2.75
CA ASN A 239 -11.54 30.30 -1.83
C ASN A 239 -11.13 31.62 -2.53
N ARG A 240 -10.64 31.59 -3.77
CA ARG A 240 -10.37 32.81 -4.54
C ARG A 240 -11.64 33.59 -4.88
N ARG A 241 -12.75 32.91 -5.18
CA ARG A 241 -14.03 33.60 -5.40
C ARG A 241 -14.54 34.31 -4.15
N ASN A 242 -14.41 33.69 -2.97
CA ASN A 242 -14.82 34.28 -1.70
C ASN A 242 -13.93 35.42 -1.20
N LEU A 243 -12.78 35.66 -1.82
CA LEU A 243 -11.90 36.79 -1.54
C LEU A 243 -12.14 37.99 -2.50
N LEU A 244 -13.00 37.82 -3.49
CA LEU A 244 -13.34 38.84 -4.48
C LEU A 244 -14.75 39.44 -4.26
N TYR A 245 -15.44 39.05 -3.20
CA TYR A 245 -16.70 39.61 -2.69
C TYR A 245 -16.53 39.98 -1.21
#